data_fbe5a2240488440aae2d293c3cf786d3
#
_entry.id   fbe5a2240488440aae2d293c3cf786d3
#
_cell.length_a   1.000
_cell.length_b   1.000
_cell.length_c   1.000
_cell.angle_alpha   90.00
_cell.angle_beta   90.00
_cell.angle_gamma   90.00
#
_symmetry.space_group_name_H-M   'P 1'
#
loop_
_entity.id
_entity.type
_entity.pdbx_description
1 polymer ?
#
loop_
_entity_poly.entity_id
_entity_poly.type
_entity_poly.pdbx_seq_one_letter_code
_entity_poly.pdbx_strand_id
1 'polypeptide(L)'
;MNHISTIRRFVYKNGYLLILAGWLLTFSYLFQYYWSYTSAPAQVKKALQSAINNREREFSKLLTDTSLLTKLENGTVEREDYLELLDKDYFIFIASEGSDGFQTRFWNTQTILPNIELWQRADGIWFEQLINGYYTVYKKEIKLRNGTTCYAMALIPVKWNYFLTTSYLSNGFTYLNGIEKYYTLSDVQKSPLQIKSTDGTGLFWLKAQTNLPQPLNRITIILRLLAMFCFLLLLHKAATGIAEARSFNAGLLFLVVVIVLLRVTSYYLPIPLNLRQFELFDPSVYGSNYVLKSLGDLLINSFLLLWILLFIRRNGKAGALL
;
A
#
# COMPACT_ATOMS: atom_id res chain seq x y z
N MET A 1 23.31 -32.38 -41.81
CA MET A 1 22.97 -30.94 -41.84
C MET A 1 23.26 -30.36 -40.46
N ASN A 2 24.13 -29.35 -40.36
CA ASN A 2 24.76 -28.93 -39.12
C ASN A 2 23.74 -28.39 -38.10
N HIS A 3 23.60 -29.04 -36.93
CA HIS A 3 22.80 -28.62 -35.80
C HIS A 3 23.06 -27.14 -35.39
N ILE A 4 24.29 -26.67 -35.55
CA ILE A 4 24.72 -25.30 -35.29
C ILE A 4 24.01 -24.29 -36.21
N SER A 5 23.78 -24.61 -37.48
CA SER A 5 23.10 -23.72 -38.45
C SER A 5 21.62 -23.56 -38.12
N THR A 6 20.97 -24.60 -37.61
CA THR A 6 19.56 -24.58 -37.19
C THR A 6 19.37 -23.74 -35.93
N ILE A 7 20.22 -23.91 -34.91
CA ILE A 7 20.19 -23.10 -33.68
C ILE A 7 20.46 -21.62 -34.01
N ARG A 8 21.46 -21.34 -34.85
CA ARG A 8 21.79 -19.96 -35.24
C ARG A 8 20.62 -19.28 -35.95
N ARG A 9 19.95 -19.99 -36.88
CA ARG A 9 18.76 -19.50 -37.57
C ARG A 9 17.58 -19.28 -36.65
N PHE A 10 17.37 -20.15 -35.66
CA PHE A 10 16.33 -19.98 -34.63
C PHE A 10 16.59 -18.76 -33.78
N VAL A 11 17.80 -18.57 -33.25
CA VAL A 11 18.21 -17.43 -32.45
C VAL A 11 18.06 -16.14 -33.23
N TYR A 12 18.50 -16.11 -34.50
CA TYR A 12 18.36 -14.94 -35.35
C TYR A 12 16.89 -14.54 -35.57
N LYS A 13 16.00 -15.52 -35.76
CA LYS A 13 14.57 -15.29 -36.03
C LYS A 13 13.78 -14.91 -34.76
N ASN A 14 14.13 -15.47 -33.59
CA ASN A 14 13.31 -15.35 -32.36
C ASN A 14 14.07 -14.70 -31.20
N GLY A 15 15.35 -14.38 -31.36
CA GLY A 15 16.18 -13.80 -30.27
C GLY A 15 15.70 -12.46 -29.76
N TYR A 16 14.95 -11.71 -30.58
CA TYR A 16 14.31 -10.46 -30.13
C TYR A 16 13.39 -10.65 -28.93
N LEU A 17 12.74 -11.82 -28.78
CA LEU A 17 11.91 -12.12 -27.61
C LEU A 17 12.75 -12.22 -26.32
N LEU A 18 13.95 -12.79 -26.42
CA LEU A 18 14.88 -12.89 -25.30
C LEU A 18 15.39 -11.51 -24.91
N ILE A 19 15.79 -10.70 -25.91
CA ILE A 19 16.26 -9.33 -25.70
C ILE A 19 15.14 -8.50 -25.05
N LEU A 20 13.91 -8.57 -25.58
CA LEU A 20 12.76 -7.87 -25.05
C LEU A 20 12.46 -8.28 -23.59
N ALA A 21 12.45 -9.59 -23.31
CA ALA A 21 12.26 -10.10 -21.94
C ALA A 21 13.37 -9.58 -20.99
N GLY A 22 14.62 -9.57 -21.42
CA GLY A 22 15.73 -9.00 -20.66
C GLY A 22 15.55 -7.51 -20.38
N TRP A 23 15.19 -6.72 -21.38
CA TRP A 23 14.87 -5.31 -21.22
C TRP A 23 13.72 -5.08 -20.22
N LEU A 24 12.62 -5.79 -20.36
CA LEU A 24 11.47 -5.68 -19.46
C LEU A 24 11.85 -6.03 -18.01
N LEU A 25 12.68 -7.07 -17.80
CA LEU A 25 13.19 -7.40 -16.47
C LEU A 25 14.09 -6.28 -15.92
N THR A 26 15.02 -5.77 -16.73
CA THR A 26 15.92 -4.68 -16.32
C THR A 26 15.13 -3.45 -15.92
N PHE A 27 14.18 -3.02 -16.74
CA PHE A 27 13.29 -1.90 -16.41
C PHE A 27 12.48 -2.18 -15.14
N SER A 28 11.98 -3.39 -14.97
CA SER A 28 11.26 -3.80 -13.75
C SER A 28 12.12 -3.62 -12.49
N TYR A 29 13.39 -4.01 -12.54
CA TYR A 29 14.31 -3.83 -11.41
C TYR A 29 14.63 -2.36 -11.16
N LEU A 30 14.86 -1.57 -12.21
CA LEU A 30 15.09 -0.12 -12.09
C LEU A 30 13.86 0.59 -11.50
N PHE A 31 12.66 0.26 -11.98
CA PHE A 31 11.42 0.79 -11.43
C PHE A 31 11.22 0.42 -9.96
N GLN A 32 11.48 -0.83 -9.60
CA GLN A 32 11.37 -1.28 -8.22
C GLN A 32 12.39 -0.58 -7.33
N TYR A 33 13.61 -0.43 -7.78
CA TYR A 33 14.67 0.28 -7.05
C TYR A 33 14.31 1.75 -6.84
N TYR A 34 13.86 2.44 -7.90
CA TYR A 34 13.42 3.83 -7.83
C TYR A 34 12.20 3.98 -6.90
N TRP A 35 11.22 3.08 -7.01
CA TRP A 35 10.05 3.10 -6.15
C TRP A 35 10.41 2.83 -4.70
N SER A 36 11.28 1.88 -4.43
CA SER A 36 11.80 1.62 -3.09
C SER A 36 12.55 2.81 -2.51
N TYR A 37 13.27 3.53 -3.35
CA TYR A 37 13.96 4.77 -2.97
C TYR A 37 12.98 5.93 -2.72
N THR A 38 11.91 6.05 -3.52
CA THR A 38 10.88 7.08 -3.37
C THR A 38 9.85 6.77 -2.28
N SER A 39 9.61 5.52 -1.97
CA SER A 39 8.93 5.06 -0.74
C SER A 39 9.90 5.04 0.45
N ALA A 40 11.06 5.64 0.27
CA ALA A 40 12.06 5.77 1.30
C ALA A 40 11.45 6.42 2.55
N PRO A 41 11.93 6.03 3.72
CA PRO A 41 11.46 6.54 5.00
C PRO A 41 11.34 8.07 5.05
N ALA A 42 12.22 8.79 4.36
CA ALA A 42 12.21 10.25 4.25
C ALA A 42 10.96 10.81 3.54
N GLN A 43 10.44 10.12 2.53
CA GLN A 43 9.23 10.57 1.81
C GLN A 43 7.97 10.28 2.60
N VAL A 44 7.87 9.10 3.23
CA VAL A 44 6.78 8.77 4.14
C VAL A 44 6.73 9.79 5.28
N LYS A 45 7.90 10.10 5.87
CA LYS A 45 8.03 11.18 6.86
C LYS A 45 7.50 12.50 6.33
N LYS A 46 7.99 12.94 5.15
CA LYS A 46 7.60 14.22 4.54
C LYS A 46 6.10 14.29 4.26
N ALA A 47 5.52 13.22 3.71
CA ALA A 47 4.10 13.17 3.40
C ALA A 47 3.23 13.21 4.66
N LEU A 48 3.57 12.42 5.67
CA LEU A 48 2.83 12.40 6.94
C LEU A 48 2.96 13.73 7.70
N GLN A 49 4.16 14.27 7.77
CA GLN A 49 4.38 15.58 8.38
C GLN A 49 3.64 16.70 7.65
N SER A 50 3.65 16.73 6.31
CA SER A 50 2.86 17.67 5.53
C SER A 50 1.36 17.54 5.79
N ALA A 51 0.87 16.31 5.86
CA ALA A 51 -0.54 16.07 6.14
C ALA A 51 -0.96 16.62 7.51
N ILE A 52 -0.19 16.35 8.56
CA ILE A 52 -0.44 16.85 9.91
C ILE A 52 -0.33 18.39 9.95
N ASN A 53 0.78 18.95 9.44
CA ASN A 53 1.03 20.38 9.47
C ASN A 53 -0.01 21.19 8.68
N ASN A 54 -0.61 20.63 7.64
CA ASN A 54 -1.70 21.29 6.92
C ASN A 54 -2.93 21.46 7.82
N ARG A 55 -3.32 20.42 8.58
CA ARG A 55 -4.47 20.47 9.51
C ARG A 55 -4.20 21.41 10.68
N GLU A 56 -2.97 21.40 11.20
CA GLU A 56 -2.56 22.36 12.22
C GLU A 56 -2.69 23.82 11.72
N ARG A 57 -2.28 24.10 10.48
CA ARG A 57 -2.43 25.43 9.88
C ARG A 57 -3.89 25.80 9.62
N GLU A 58 -4.70 24.86 9.14
CA GLU A 58 -6.13 25.08 8.95
C GLU A 58 -6.81 25.39 10.27
N PHE A 59 -6.52 24.62 11.33
CA PHE A 59 -7.03 24.89 12.66
C PHE A 59 -6.50 26.24 13.21
N SER A 60 -5.22 26.54 13.02
CA SER A 60 -4.67 27.85 13.42
C SER A 60 -5.37 29.02 12.72
N LYS A 61 -5.76 28.89 11.45
CA LYS A 61 -6.57 29.91 10.75
C LYS A 61 -7.97 30.03 11.35
N LEU A 62 -8.63 28.90 11.67
CA LEU A 62 -9.93 28.92 12.34
C LEU A 62 -9.87 29.67 13.67
N LEU A 63 -8.77 29.50 14.43
CA LEU A 63 -8.57 30.21 15.71
C LEU A 63 -8.43 31.73 15.54
N THR A 64 -8.11 32.25 14.37
CA THR A 64 -8.06 33.70 14.11
C THR A 64 -9.42 34.32 13.87
N ASP A 65 -10.43 33.51 13.51
CA ASP A 65 -11.81 33.98 13.33
C ASP A 65 -12.59 33.97 14.64
N THR A 66 -12.40 35.04 15.40
CA THR A 66 -13.09 35.24 16.69
C THR A 66 -14.61 35.37 16.53
N SER A 67 -15.10 35.77 15.34
CA SER A 67 -16.53 35.85 15.07
C SER A 67 -17.15 34.45 14.99
N LEU A 68 -16.53 33.55 14.20
CA LEU A 68 -16.94 32.15 14.12
C LEU A 68 -16.86 31.45 15.48
N LEU A 69 -15.77 31.66 16.22
CA LEU A 69 -15.61 31.08 17.56
C LEU A 69 -16.70 31.53 18.53
N THR A 70 -17.12 32.80 18.46
CA THR A 70 -18.21 33.32 19.30
C THR A 70 -19.56 32.68 18.91
N LYS A 71 -19.83 32.48 17.59
CA LYS A 71 -21.01 31.76 17.13
C LYS A 71 -21.00 30.30 17.59
N LEU A 72 -19.83 29.61 17.54
CA LEU A 72 -19.66 28.23 17.99
C LEU A 72 -19.89 28.08 19.49
N GLU A 73 -19.39 29.00 20.30
CA GLU A 73 -19.61 28.99 21.74
C GLU A 73 -21.08 29.20 22.10
N ASN A 74 -21.76 30.15 21.43
CA ASN A 74 -23.16 30.49 21.68
C ASN A 74 -24.16 29.53 21.00
N GLY A 75 -23.71 28.59 20.16
CA GLY A 75 -24.60 27.70 19.40
C GLY A 75 -25.41 28.39 18.31
N THR A 76 -24.95 29.55 17.80
CA THR A 76 -25.62 30.36 16.78
C THR A 76 -24.95 30.27 15.40
N VAL A 77 -24.29 29.15 15.11
CA VAL A 77 -23.56 28.91 13.86
C VAL A 77 -24.54 28.78 12.71
N GLU A 78 -24.23 29.42 11.59
CA GLU A 78 -25.01 29.28 10.35
C GLU A 78 -24.80 27.89 9.76
N ARG A 79 -25.80 27.40 9.04
CA ARG A 79 -25.79 26.04 8.49
C ARG A 79 -24.61 25.78 7.56
N GLU A 80 -24.20 26.79 6.79
CA GLU A 80 -23.09 26.68 5.83
C GLU A 80 -21.76 26.52 6.57
N ASP A 81 -21.46 27.36 7.56
CA ASP A 81 -20.27 27.28 8.40
C ASP A 81 -20.22 25.93 9.17
N TYR A 82 -21.39 25.48 9.65
CA TYR A 82 -21.49 24.20 10.35
C TYR A 82 -21.13 23.01 9.44
N LEU A 83 -21.66 22.99 8.20
CA LEU A 83 -21.37 21.93 7.23
C LEU A 83 -19.91 21.94 6.81
N GLU A 84 -19.29 23.11 6.64
CA GLU A 84 -17.86 23.20 6.36
C GLU A 84 -17.00 22.60 7.50
N LEU A 85 -17.38 22.82 8.75
CA LEU A 85 -16.70 22.27 9.90
C LEU A 85 -16.88 20.74 10.02
N LEU A 86 -18.04 20.21 9.62
CA LEU A 86 -18.30 18.76 9.59
C LEU A 86 -17.49 18.02 8.52
N ASP A 87 -17.17 18.67 7.41
CA ASP A 87 -16.41 18.08 6.30
C ASP A 87 -14.90 18.04 6.56
N LYS A 88 -14.43 18.60 7.67
CA LYS A 88 -13.01 18.54 8.05
C LYS A 88 -12.61 17.09 8.39
N ASP A 89 -11.43 16.69 7.95
CA ASP A 89 -10.85 15.37 8.23
C ASP A 89 -10.03 15.32 9.55
N TYR A 90 -10.29 16.28 10.43
CA TYR A 90 -9.82 16.34 11.81
C TYR A 90 -10.94 16.83 12.74
N PHE A 91 -10.80 16.58 14.03
CA PHE A 91 -11.86 16.78 15.00
C PHE A 91 -11.68 18.08 15.75
N ILE A 92 -12.73 18.88 15.83
CA ILE A 92 -12.73 20.21 16.45
C ILE A 92 -13.67 20.19 17.65
N PHE A 93 -13.16 20.70 18.76
CA PHE A 93 -13.91 20.86 19.99
C PHE A 93 -13.73 22.29 20.52
N ILE A 94 -14.84 22.92 20.88
CA ILE A 94 -14.86 24.22 21.57
C ILE A 94 -15.50 24.03 22.93
N ALA A 95 -14.86 24.49 23.99
CA ALA A 95 -15.36 24.42 25.33
C ALA A 95 -15.24 25.77 26.03
N SER A 96 -16.10 26.01 27.01
CA SER A 96 -15.98 27.11 27.97
C SER A 96 -15.83 26.56 29.38
N GLU A 97 -15.14 27.28 30.26
CA GLU A 97 -15.02 26.95 31.67
C GLU A 97 -16.29 27.44 32.41
N GLY A 98 -16.96 26.50 33.08
CA GLY A 98 -18.13 26.78 33.90
C GLY A 98 -17.86 26.45 35.37
N SER A 99 -18.85 26.60 36.23
CA SER A 99 -18.77 26.29 37.67
C SER A 99 -18.37 24.81 37.92
N ASP A 100 -18.75 23.91 37.04
CA ASP A 100 -18.59 22.45 37.19
C ASP A 100 -17.45 21.90 36.30
N GLY A 101 -16.57 22.80 35.78
CA GLY A 101 -15.45 22.45 34.90
C GLY A 101 -15.68 22.80 33.44
N PHE A 102 -14.96 22.13 32.55
CA PHE A 102 -15.06 22.38 31.12
C PHE A 102 -16.35 21.84 30.53
N GLN A 103 -17.13 22.71 29.87
CA GLN A 103 -18.35 22.36 29.15
C GLN A 103 -18.11 22.49 27.66
N THR A 104 -18.19 21.37 26.92
CA THR A 104 -18.08 21.37 25.48
C THR A 104 -19.32 22.02 24.85
N ARG A 105 -19.11 23.08 24.07
CA ARG A 105 -20.14 23.86 23.37
C ARG A 105 -20.34 23.41 21.93
N PHE A 106 -19.25 23.02 21.29
CA PHE A 106 -19.27 22.56 19.90
C PHE A 106 -18.32 21.37 19.71
N TRP A 107 -18.74 20.43 18.85
CA TRP A 107 -17.91 19.33 18.35
C TRP A 107 -18.39 18.92 16.94
N ASN A 108 -17.47 18.54 16.09
CA ASN A 108 -17.78 18.08 14.73
C ASN A 108 -17.72 16.55 14.58
N THR A 109 -17.53 15.79 15.65
CA THR A 109 -17.42 14.34 15.63
C THR A 109 -18.02 13.69 16.88
N GLN A 110 -18.52 12.46 16.71
CA GLN A 110 -18.89 11.58 17.83
C GLN A 110 -17.93 10.39 17.97
N THR A 111 -16.88 10.35 17.14
CA THR A 111 -15.91 9.22 17.09
C THR A 111 -15.06 9.15 18.37
N ILE A 112 -14.76 10.28 18.95
CA ILE A 112 -13.95 10.43 20.19
C ILE A 112 -14.38 11.69 20.91
N LEU A 113 -14.32 11.66 22.23
CA LEU A 113 -14.48 12.86 23.06
C LEU A 113 -13.19 13.09 23.86
N PRO A 114 -12.70 14.33 23.93
CA PRO A 114 -11.57 14.69 24.78
C PRO A 114 -11.90 14.42 26.24
N ASN A 115 -11.01 13.74 26.95
CA ASN A 115 -11.14 13.58 28.39
C ASN A 115 -10.77 14.90 29.13
N ILE A 116 -11.09 14.97 30.42
CA ILE A 116 -10.86 16.16 31.22
C ILE A 116 -9.37 16.53 31.31
N GLU A 117 -8.49 15.54 31.29
CA GLU A 117 -7.03 15.72 31.36
C GLU A 117 -6.48 16.52 30.18
N LEU A 118 -7.04 16.29 28.97
CA LEU A 118 -6.65 17.05 27.77
C LEU A 118 -7.04 18.53 27.90
N TRP A 119 -8.21 18.81 28.51
CA TRP A 119 -8.66 20.18 28.73
C TRP A 119 -7.84 20.92 29.79
N GLN A 120 -7.39 20.23 30.84
CA GLN A 120 -6.57 20.78 31.91
C GLN A 120 -5.11 21.02 31.53
N ARG A 121 -4.63 20.37 30.46
CA ARG A 121 -3.25 20.53 30.00
C ARG A 121 -3.02 21.96 29.47
N ALA A 122 -1.79 22.44 29.59
CA ALA A 122 -1.38 23.75 29.06
C ALA A 122 -1.58 23.81 27.52
N ASP A 123 -1.72 25.04 27.01
CA ASP A 123 -1.77 25.31 25.59
C ASP A 123 -0.54 24.77 24.86
N GLY A 124 -0.76 24.27 23.64
CA GLY A 124 0.33 23.75 22.82
C GLY A 124 -0.12 22.66 21.84
N ILE A 125 0.89 22.05 21.22
CA ILE A 125 0.72 20.94 20.30
C ILE A 125 1.53 19.77 20.83
N TRP A 126 0.88 18.59 20.96
CA TRP A 126 1.54 17.37 21.43
C TRP A 126 0.91 16.13 20.80
N PHE A 127 1.57 15.00 20.99
CA PHE A 127 1.09 13.69 20.52
C PHE A 127 0.47 12.93 21.69
N GLU A 128 -0.68 12.30 21.46
CA GLU A 128 -1.44 11.58 22.47
C GLU A 128 -2.03 10.29 21.93
N GLN A 129 -2.04 9.25 22.75
CA GLN A 129 -2.76 8.02 22.49
C GLN A 129 -4.12 8.06 23.20
N LEU A 130 -5.19 7.96 22.41
CA LEU A 130 -6.55 7.89 22.91
C LEU A 130 -7.11 6.46 22.66
N ILE A 131 -8.35 6.24 23.10
CA ILE A 131 -8.97 4.90 23.13
C ILE A 131 -9.05 4.22 21.76
N ASN A 132 -9.18 4.97 20.67
CA ASN A 132 -9.39 4.47 19.31
C ASN A 132 -8.21 4.77 18.35
N GLY A 133 -7.13 5.35 18.83
CA GLY A 133 -5.98 5.66 17.99
C GLY A 133 -5.00 6.66 18.56
N TYR A 134 -4.14 7.15 17.70
CA TYR A 134 -3.08 8.11 18.00
C TYR A 134 -3.39 9.42 17.31
N TYR A 135 -3.21 10.53 18.06
CA TYR A 135 -3.60 11.86 17.63
C TYR A 135 -2.50 12.87 17.86
N THR A 136 -2.41 13.87 16.99
CA THR A 136 -1.81 15.14 17.33
C THR A 136 -2.90 16.03 17.91
N VAL A 137 -2.69 16.49 19.13
CA VAL A 137 -3.61 17.39 19.83
C VAL A 137 -3.08 18.80 19.72
N TYR A 138 -3.93 19.72 19.26
CA TYR A 138 -3.62 21.16 19.28
C TYR A 138 -4.66 21.87 20.13
N LYS A 139 -4.27 22.39 21.27
CA LYS A 139 -5.12 23.14 22.20
C LYS A 139 -4.69 24.59 22.28
N LYS A 140 -5.65 25.50 22.33
CA LYS A 140 -5.42 26.91 22.55
C LYS A 140 -6.56 27.57 23.31
N GLU A 141 -6.18 28.37 24.31
CA GLU A 141 -7.06 29.30 25.03
C GLU A 141 -7.21 30.57 24.19
N ILE A 142 -8.44 31.08 24.04
CA ILE A 142 -8.77 32.26 23.25
C ILE A 142 -9.71 33.15 24.02
N LYS A 143 -9.34 34.42 24.13
CA LYS A 143 -10.24 35.44 24.67
C LYS A 143 -11.14 35.99 23.54
N LEU A 144 -12.43 35.79 23.68
CA LEU A 144 -13.40 36.28 22.75
C LEU A 144 -13.69 37.79 22.98
N ARG A 145 -14.30 38.44 21.96
CA ARG A 145 -14.63 39.87 22.01
C ARG A 145 -15.61 40.23 23.12
N ASN A 146 -16.44 39.30 23.55
CA ASN A 146 -17.39 39.45 24.65
C ASN A 146 -16.72 39.34 26.05
N GLY A 147 -15.40 39.15 26.13
CA GLY A 147 -14.67 38.96 27.36
C GLY A 147 -14.66 37.51 27.89
N THR A 148 -15.43 36.60 27.31
CA THR A 148 -15.41 35.18 27.69
C THR A 148 -14.13 34.52 27.21
N THR A 149 -13.63 33.56 28.00
CA THR A 149 -12.53 32.68 27.58
C THR A 149 -13.11 31.40 27.01
N CYS A 150 -12.73 31.05 25.79
CA CYS A 150 -13.03 29.76 25.21
C CYS A 150 -11.76 28.94 24.98
N TYR A 151 -11.91 27.64 25.06
CA TYR A 151 -10.86 26.67 24.82
C TYR A 151 -11.17 25.93 23.54
N ALA A 152 -10.28 26.04 22.57
CA ALA A 152 -10.39 25.34 21.30
C ALA A 152 -9.38 24.19 21.24
N MET A 153 -9.81 23.03 20.82
CA MET A 153 -8.98 21.84 20.67
C MET A 153 -9.22 21.16 19.32
N ALA A 154 -8.15 20.87 18.60
CA ALA A 154 -8.17 19.97 17.46
C ALA A 154 -7.56 18.62 17.82
N LEU A 155 -8.23 17.54 17.48
CA LEU A 155 -7.68 16.20 17.49
C LEU A 155 -7.45 15.77 16.03
N ILE A 156 -6.18 15.74 15.62
CA ILE A 156 -5.77 15.36 14.26
C ILE A 156 -5.39 13.88 14.29
N PRO A 157 -6.20 12.97 13.69
CA PRO A 157 -5.94 11.55 13.76
C PRO A 157 -4.70 11.19 12.94
N VAL A 158 -3.74 10.50 13.55
CA VAL A 158 -2.49 10.06 12.92
C VAL A 158 -2.60 8.60 12.49
N LYS A 159 -3.06 7.75 13.43
CA LYS A 159 -3.19 6.32 13.20
C LYS A 159 -4.35 5.76 14.00
N TRP A 160 -5.22 5.03 13.33
CA TRP A 160 -6.31 4.28 13.97
C TRP A 160 -5.78 3.02 14.64
N ASN A 161 -6.29 2.74 15.82
CA ASN A 161 -5.97 1.54 16.60
C ASN A 161 -7.21 1.06 17.35
N TYR A 162 -8.16 0.51 16.61
CA TYR A 162 -9.39 -0.04 17.17
C TYR A 162 -9.15 -1.40 17.82
N PHE A 163 -9.80 -1.64 18.96
CA PHE A 163 -9.77 -2.94 19.62
C PHE A 163 -10.43 -4.05 18.78
N LEU A 164 -11.55 -3.71 18.12
CA LEU A 164 -12.21 -4.58 17.15
C LEU A 164 -12.12 -3.96 15.76
N THR A 165 -11.56 -4.72 14.83
CA THR A 165 -11.49 -4.31 13.42
C THR A 165 -12.62 -4.92 12.63
N THR A 166 -13.21 -4.11 11.75
CA THR A 166 -14.25 -4.53 10.81
C THR A 166 -13.88 -4.04 9.41
N SER A 167 -14.69 -4.35 8.41
CA SER A 167 -14.50 -3.80 7.06
C SER A 167 -14.57 -2.26 7.01
N TYR A 168 -15.22 -1.63 7.99
CA TYR A 168 -15.39 -0.18 8.10
C TYR A 168 -14.39 0.48 9.07
N LEU A 169 -13.91 -0.28 10.06
CA LEU A 169 -13.00 0.17 11.11
C LEU A 169 -11.70 -0.60 10.98
N SER A 170 -10.83 -0.15 10.09
CA SER A 170 -9.52 -0.74 9.88
C SER A 170 -8.45 0.03 10.65
N ASN A 171 -7.49 -0.72 11.21
CA ASN A 171 -6.31 -0.12 11.80
C ASN A 171 -5.35 0.35 10.70
N GLY A 172 -4.78 1.53 10.83
CA GLY A 172 -3.87 2.07 9.83
C GLY A 172 -3.61 3.57 9.99
N PHE A 173 -2.66 4.09 9.22
CA PHE A 173 -2.40 5.52 9.17
C PHE A 173 -3.51 6.26 8.41
N THR A 174 -3.98 7.36 8.97
CA THR A 174 -5.14 8.09 8.43
C THR A 174 -4.87 8.70 7.05
N TYR A 175 -3.66 9.23 6.83
CA TYR A 175 -3.34 10.00 5.62
C TYR A 175 -2.50 9.22 4.59
N LEU A 176 -2.06 8.02 4.92
CA LEU A 176 -1.19 7.21 4.07
C LEU A 176 -1.60 5.73 4.16
N ASN A 177 -2.50 5.32 3.28
CA ASN A 177 -2.98 3.94 3.27
C ASN A 177 -1.89 2.94 2.91
N GLY A 178 -1.83 1.84 3.63
CA GLY A 178 -0.97 0.69 3.31
C GLY A 178 0.46 0.79 3.85
N ILE A 179 0.82 1.89 4.52
CA ILE A 179 2.16 2.03 5.13
C ILE A 179 2.26 1.36 6.50
N GLU A 180 1.15 1.03 7.15
CA GLU A 180 1.09 0.38 8.46
C GLU A 180 1.82 -0.97 8.49
N LYS A 181 1.95 -1.65 7.35
CA LYS A 181 2.73 -2.89 7.19
C LYS A 181 4.24 -2.64 7.31
N TYR A 182 4.70 -1.43 6.98
CA TYR A 182 6.13 -1.10 6.86
C TYR A 182 6.62 -0.14 7.93
N TYR A 183 5.70 0.58 8.58
CA TYR A 183 6.03 1.59 9.57
C TYR A 183 5.17 1.43 10.81
N THR A 184 5.80 1.62 11.97
CA THR A 184 5.11 1.73 13.25
C THR A 184 5.47 3.04 13.91
N LEU A 185 4.58 3.51 14.80
CA LEU A 185 4.87 4.60 15.70
C LEU A 185 5.83 4.13 16.79
N SER A 186 6.73 4.99 17.20
CA SER A 186 7.68 4.72 18.27
C SER A 186 7.87 5.97 19.13
N ASP A 187 7.85 5.80 20.44
CA ASP A 187 8.13 6.85 21.42
C ASP A 187 9.64 7.01 21.66
N VAL A 188 10.44 6.08 21.11
CA VAL A 188 11.89 6.02 21.39
C VAL A 188 12.65 6.84 20.36
N GLN A 189 13.46 7.79 20.83
CA GLN A 189 14.37 8.67 20.07
C GLN A 189 15.41 7.96 19.16
N LYS A 190 15.27 6.68 18.89
CA LYS A 190 16.23 5.87 18.12
C LYS A 190 16.06 5.94 16.60
N SER A 191 15.03 6.66 16.10
CA SER A 191 14.78 6.78 14.67
C SER A 191 15.11 8.18 14.14
N PRO A 192 15.78 8.33 12.98
CA PRO A 192 16.00 9.63 12.36
C PRO A 192 14.69 10.25 11.79
N LEU A 193 13.58 9.51 11.85
CA LEU A 193 12.31 9.87 11.27
C LEU A 193 11.37 10.51 12.28
N GLN A 194 11.80 11.60 12.91
CA GLN A 194 10.96 12.39 13.80
C GLN A 194 9.95 13.21 13.00
N ILE A 195 8.68 13.12 13.35
CA ILE A 195 7.60 14.00 12.88
C ILE A 195 7.54 15.19 13.84
N LYS A 196 7.45 16.39 13.26
CA LYS A 196 7.41 17.64 13.99
C LYS A 196 6.15 18.42 13.65
N SER A 197 5.62 19.12 14.62
CA SER A 197 4.57 20.10 14.45
C SER A 197 5.04 21.34 13.69
N THR A 198 4.10 22.21 13.33
CA THR A 198 4.37 23.51 12.69
C THR A 198 5.19 24.47 13.56
N ASP A 199 5.12 24.34 14.88
CA ASP A 199 5.93 25.12 15.85
C ASP A 199 7.32 24.52 16.09
N GLY A 200 7.64 23.37 15.46
CA GLY A 200 8.92 22.67 15.61
C GLY A 200 8.95 21.64 16.73
N THR A 201 7.90 21.53 17.56
CA THR A 201 7.78 20.53 18.62
C THR A 201 7.83 19.12 18.04
N GLY A 202 8.65 18.24 18.61
CA GLY A 202 8.70 16.83 18.25
C GLY A 202 7.45 16.11 18.71
N LEU A 203 6.71 15.48 17.76
CA LEU A 203 5.47 14.77 18.07
C LEU A 203 5.74 13.30 18.37
N PHE A 204 6.28 12.58 17.39
CA PHE A 204 6.57 11.14 17.49
C PHE A 204 7.63 10.73 16.48
N TRP A 205 8.06 9.47 16.55
CA TRP A 205 9.01 8.88 15.60
C TRP A 205 8.34 7.77 14.80
N LEU A 206 8.74 7.65 13.54
CA LEU A 206 8.41 6.50 12.70
C LEU A 206 9.55 5.48 12.76
N LYS A 207 9.20 4.23 13.02
CA LYS A 207 10.12 3.10 12.96
C LYS A 207 9.78 2.24 11.74
N ALA A 208 10.74 2.06 10.83
CA ALA A 208 10.60 1.12 9.73
C ALA A 208 10.66 -0.32 10.26
N GLN A 209 9.78 -1.18 9.76
CA GLN A 209 9.82 -2.61 10.01
C GLN A 209 10.80 -3.25 9.02
N THR A 210 11.96 -3.68 9.48
CA THR A 210 13.09 -4.13 8.66
C THR A 210 12.90 -5.50 8.01
N ASN A 211 11.90 -6.29 8.41
CA ASN A 211 11.78 -7.69 8.03
C ASN A 211 10.70 -7.98 6.98
N LEU A 212 10.03 -6.99 6.43
CA LEU A 212 8.99 -7.20 5.43
C LEU A 212 9.51 -6.84 4.03
N PRO A 213 9.30 -7.71 3.03
CA PRO A 213 9.61 -7.37 1.65
C PRO A 213 8.76 -6.17 1.23
N GLN A 214 9.40 -5.17 0.65
CA GLN A 214 8.68 -3.99 0.17
C GLN A 214 7.66 -4.37 -0.91
N PRO A 215 6.47 -3.73 -0.93
CA PRO A 215 5.45 -4.04 -1.91
C PRO A 215 5.96 -3.77 -3.32
N LEU A 216 5.69 -4.70 -4.22
CA LEU A 216 5.97 -4.49 -5.62
C LEU A 216 5.01 -3.44 -6.18
N ASN A 217 5.56 -2.46 -6.88
CA ASN A 217 4.76 -1.50 -7.63
C ASN A 217 3.95 -2.23 -8.73
N ARG A 218 2.73 -1.77 -9.00
CA ARG A 218 1.87 -2.30 -10.07
C ARG A 218 2.59 -2.35 -11.43
N ILE A 219 3.35 -1.30 -11.78
CA ILE A 219 4.15 -1.24 -13.01
C ILE A 219 5.20 -2.35 -13.03
N THR A 220 5.91 -2.55 -11.92
CA THR A 220 6.90 -3.62 -11.78
C THR A 220 6.28 -5.00 -12.00
N ILE A 221 5.08 -5.25 -11.46
CA ILE A 221 4.35 -6.49 -11.64
C ILE A 221 4.01 -6.71 -13.12
N ILE A 222 3.45 -5.69 -13.78
CA ILE A 222 3.10 -5.74 -15.21
C ILE A 222 4.33 -6.02 -16.08
N LEU A 223 5.44 -5.32 -15.84
CA LEU A 223 6.69 -5.51 -16.58
C LEU A 223 7.22 -6.94 -16.43
N ARG A 224 7.17 -7.52 -15.22
CA ARG A 224 7.60 -8.90 -14.96
C ARG A 224 6.69 -9.92 -15.60
N LEU A 225 5.37 -9.68 -15.59
CA LEU A 225 4.41 -10.54 -16.29
C LEU A 225 4.63 -10.52 -17.80
N LEU A 226 4.86 -9.35 -18.39
CA LEU A 226 5.17 -9.20 -19.82
C LEU A 226 6.49 -9.90 -20.18
N ALA A 227 7.53 -9.75 -19.36
CA ALA A 227 8.80 -10.44 -19.54
C ALA A 227 8.62 -11.96 -19.51
N MET A 228 7.84 -12.47 -18.54
CA MET A 228 7.50 -13.90 -18.45
C MET A 228 6.72 -14.37 -19.67
N PHE A 229 5.77 -13.58 -20.15
CA PHE A 229 5.01 -13.90 -21.37
C PHE A 229 5.92 -14.00 -22.61
N CYS A 230 6.83 -13.03 -22.81
CA CYS A 230 7.83 -13.09 -23.89
C CYS A 230 8.71 -14.33 -23.80
N PHE A 231 9.12 -14.71 -22.59
CA PHE A 231 9.91 -15.92 -22.36
C PHE A 231 9.11 -17.21 -22.68
N LEU A 232 7.84 -17.29 -22.25
CA LEU A 232 6.97 -18.42 -22.58
C LEU A 232 6.70 -18.54 -24.08
N LEU A 233 6.55 -17.40 -24.79
CA LEU A 233 6.44 -17.38 -26.26
C LEU A 233 7.71 -17.90 -26.93
N LEU A 234 8.89 -17.55 -26.42
CA LEU A 234 10.18 -18.07 -26.91
C LEU A 234 10.25 -19.60 -26.76
N LEU A 235 9.87 -20.10 -25.57
CA LEU A 235 9.83 -21.54 -25.29
C LEU A 235 8.83 -22.29 -26.20
N HIS A 236 7.66 -21.70 -26.44
CA HIS A 236 6.68 -22.23 -27.36
C HIS A 236 7.22 -22.33 -28.80
N LYS A 237 7.91 -21.29 -29.29
CA LYS A 237 8.55 -21.28 -30.59
C LYS A 237 9.72 -22.27 -30.66
N ALA A 238 10.45 -22.48 -29.58
CA ALA A 238 11.49 -23.49 -29.52
C ALA A 238 10.92 -24.91 -29.61
N ALA A 239 9.84 -25.18 -28.84
CA ALA A 239 9.16 -26.48 -28.91
C ALA A 239 8.60 -26.78 -30.28
N THR A 240 7.96 -25.80 -30.96
CA THR A 240 7.48 -25.92 -32.34
C THR A 240 8.64 -26.15 -33.31
N GLY A 241 9.71 -25.43 -33.20
CA GLY A 241 10.89 -25.62 -34.05
C GLY A 241 11.54 -27.01 -33.88
N ILE A 242 11.54 -27.58 -32.67
CA ILE A 242 12.00 -28.97 -32.43
C ILE A 242 11.02 -29.97 -33.02
N ALA A 243 9.71 -29.74 -32.88
CA ALA A 243 8.68 -30.60 -33.44
C ALA A 243 8.78 -30.68 -34.98
N GLU A 244 9.02 -29.55 -35.65
CA GLU A 244 9.21 -29.46 -37.10
C GLU A 244 10.55 -30.06 -37.57
N ALA A 245 11.63 -29.86 -36.77
CA ALA A 245 12.98 -30.29 -37.18
C ALA A 245 13.29 -31.77 -36.89
N ARG A 246 12.66 -32.37 -35.87
CA ARG A 246 12.93 -33.75 -35.44
C ARG A 246 11.69 -34.64 -35.47
N SER A 247 10.78 -34.41 -34.56
CA SER A 247 9.52 -35.12 -34.46
C SER A 247 8.57 -34.39 -33.48
N PHE A 248 7.26 -34.60 -33.68
CA PHE A 248 6.24 -34.11 -32.77
C PHE A 248 6.51 -34.50 -31.30
N ASN A 249 6.88 -35.79 -31.09
CA ASN A 249 7.13 -36.32 -29.76
C ASN A 249 8.35 -35.61 -29.07
N ALA A 250 9.41 -35.27 -29.83
CA ALA A 250 10.54 -34.55 -29.30
C ALA A 250 10.18 -33.13 -28.90
N GLY A 251 9.36 -32.41 -29.68
CA GLY A 251 8.87 -31.08 -29.33
C GLY A 251 7.94 -31.09 -28.12
N LEU A 252 7.04 -32.08 -28.06
CA LEU A 252 6.15 -32.26 -26.90
C LEU A 252 6.92 -32.59 -25.62
N LEU A 253 7.87 -33.52 -25.69
CA LEU A 253 8.72 -33.87 -24.55
C LEU A 253 9.49 -32.65 -24.04
N PHE A 254 10.09 -31.87 -24.95
CA PHE A 254 10.78 -30.64 -24.58
C PHE A 254 9.83 -29.66 -23.83
N LEU A 255 8.61 -29.44 -24.38
CA LEU A 255 7.62 -28.54 -23.77
C LEU A 255 7.23 -29.01 -22.36
N VAL A 256 6.92 -30.31 -22.19
CA VAL A 256 6.55 -30.88 -20.89
C VAL A 256 7.69 -30.75 -19.87
N VAL A 257 8.92 -31.10 -20.25
CA VAL A 257 10.09 -30.99 -19.37
C VAL A 257 10.30 -29.54 -18.94
N VAL A 258 10.21 -28.58 -19.87
CA VAL A 258 10.36 -27.15 -19.54
C VAL A 258 9.26 -26.67 -18.61
N ILE A 259 8.02 -27.06 -18.84
CA ILE A 259 6.87 -26.70 -17.98
C ILE A 259 7.09 -27.24 -16.55
N VAL A 260 7.51 -28.49 -16.41
CA VAL A 260 7.80 -29.10 -15.10
C VAL A 260 8.94 -28.35 -14.41
N LEU A 261 10.04 -28.05 -15.12
CA LEU A 261 11.16 -27.29 -14.56
C LEU A 261 10.75 -25.89 -14.11
N LEU A 262 9.97 -25.16 -14.93
CA LEU A 262 9.45 -23.85 -14.58
C LEU A 262 8.56 -23.92 -13.33
N ARG A 263 7.73 -24.97 -13.23
CA ARG A 263 6.84 -25.16 -12.11
C ARG A 263 7.60 -25.46 -10.81
N VAL A 264 8.56 -26.37 -10.87
CA VAL A 264 9.45 -26.69 -9.74
C VAL A 264 10.21 -25.44 -9.30
N THR A 265 10.79 -24.70 -10.26
CA THR A 265 11.51 -23.45 -9.96
C THR A 265 10.61 -22.42 -9.28
N SER A 266 9.35 -22.26 -9.72
CA SER A 266 8.42 -21.29 -9.14
C SER A 266 8.02 -21.61 -7.68
N TYR A 267 8.15 -22.88 -7.24
CA TYR A 267 7.92 -23.25 -5.84
C TYR A 267 9.08 -22.87 -4.90
N TYR A 268 10.31 -22.95 -5.40
CA TYR A 268 11.50 -22.72 -4.57
C TYR A 268 12.04 -21.30 -4.68
N LEU A 269 11.92 -20.68 -5.85
CA LEU A 269 12.49 -19.36 -6.11
C LEU A 269 11.35 -18.33 -6.38
N PRO A 270 11.39 -17.17 -5.71
CA PRO A 270 10.41 -16.09 -5.93
C PRO A 270 10.72 -15.28 -7.20
N ILE A 271 11.13 -15.94 -8.28
CA ILE A 271 11.58 -15.33 -9.55
C ILE A 271 10.62 -15.76 -10.67
N PRO A 272 10.19 -14.82 -11.54
CA PRO A 272 10.42 -13.35 -11.56
C PRO A 272 9.52 -12.59 -10.58
N LEU A 273 8.51 -13.23 -10.02
CA LEU A 273 7.53 -12.68 -9.10
C LEU A 273 7.40 -13.57 -7.85
N ASN A 274 7.37 -12.92 -6.69
CA ASN A 274 6.96 -13.60 -5.47
C ASN A 274 5.42 -13.72 -5.47
N LEU A 275 4.92 -14.85 -5.96
CA LEU A 275 3.48 -15.08 -6.07
C LEU A 275 2.76 -15.08 -4.72
N ARG A 276 3.46 -15.46 -3.63
CA ARG A 276 2.89 -15.53 -2.26
C ARG A 276 2.46 -14.18 -1.68
N GLN A 277 2.81 -13.08 -2.30
CA GLN A 277 2.35 -11.74 -1.87
C GLN A 277 0.91 -11.41 -2.32
N PHE A 278 0.32 -12.22 -3.21
CA PHE A 278 -1.03 -12.01 -3.70
C PHE A 278 -2.01 -12.90 -2.95
N GLU A 279 -3.16 -12.36 -2.57
CA GLU A 279 -4.23 -13.10 -1.86
C GLU A 279 -4.66 -14.37 -2.58
N LEU A 280 -4.61 -14.37 -3.93
CA LEU A 280 -4.91 -15.53 -4.75
C LEU A 280 -4.01 -16.75 -4.45
N PHE A 281 -2.82 -16.51 -3.91
CA PHE A 281 -1.84 -17.53 -3.54
C PHE A 281 -1.77 -17.77 -2.02
N ASP A 282 -2.72 -17.23 -1.26
CA ASP A 282 -2.84 -17.49 0.17
C ASP A 282 -3.40 -18.90 0.38
N PRO A 283 -2.68 -19.77 1.13
CA PRO A 283 -3.14 -21.12 1.43
C PRO A 283 -4.42 -21.19 2.27
N SER A 284 -4.77 -20.10 2.97
CA SER A 284 -5.97 -20.03 3.80
C SER A 284 -7.26 -20.03 2.99
N VAL A 285 -7.22 -19.56 1.73
CA VAL A 285 -8.39 -19.48 0.85
C VAL A 285 -8.70 -20.82 0.18
N TYR A 286 -7.68 -21.61 -0.15
CA TYR A 286 -7.81 -22.92 -0.76
C TYR A 286 -6.52 -23.71 -0.59
N GLY A 287 -6.53 -24.73 0.24
CA GLY A 287 -5.39 -25.61 0.45
C GLY A 287 -5.82 -27.08 0.45
N SER A 288 -5.51 -27.78 -0.64
CA SER A 288 -5.90 -29.21 -0.75
C SER A 288 -4.71 -30.16 -0.64
N ASN A 289 -3.57 -29.86 -1.29
CA ASN A 289 -2.41 -30.75 -1.36
C ASN A 289 -1.09 -29.99 -1.54
N TYR A 290 0.06 -30.67 -1.41
CA TYR A 290 1.40 -30.12 -1.63
C TYR A 290 1.59 -29.45 -3.01
N VAL A 291 0.85 -29.89 -4.03
CA VAL A 291 0.93 -29.39 -5.43
C VAL A 291 -0.07 -28.26 -5.66
N LEU A 292 -1.22 -28.29 -4.98
CA LEU A 292 -2.30 -27.32 -5.08
C LEU A 292 -2.44 -26.60 -3.73
N LYS A 293 -1.48 -25.74 -3.41
CA LYS A 293 -1.43 -25.02 -2.14
C LYS A 293 -2.39 -23.83 -2.08
N SER A 294 -2.80 -23.33 -3.24
CA SER A 294 -3.64 -22.14 -3.35
C SER A 294 -4.49 -22.16 -4.61
N LEU A 295 -5.51 -21.31 -4.66
CA LEU A 295 -6.33 -21.10 -5.86
C LEU A 295 -5.48 -20.62 -7.05
N GLY A 296 -4.47 -19.78 -6.79
CA GLY A 296 -3.51 -19.34 -7.81
C GLY A 296 -2.70 -20.48 -8.40
N ASP A 297 -2.31 -21.48 -7.59
CA ASP A 297 -1.61 -22.68 -8.06
C ASP A 297 -2.49 -23.52 -8.96
N LEU A 298 -3.77 -23.68 -8.62
CA LEU A 298 -4.75 -24.38 -9.45
C LEU A 298 -4.89 -23.71 -10.82
N LEU A 299 -5.03 -22.39 -10.82
CA LEU A 299 -5.19 -21.60 -12.03
C LEU A 299 -3.95 -21.69 -12.93
N ILE A 300 -2.74 -21.56 -12.40
CA ILE A 300 -1.50 -21.72 -13.17
C ILE A 300 -1.42 -23.13 -13.76
N ASN A 301 -1.67 -24.17 -12.98
CA ASN A 301 -1.61 -25.56 -13.47
C ASN A 301 -2.64 -25.81 -14.58
N SER A 302 -3.84 -25.23 -14.48
CA SER A 302 -4.87 -25.30 -15.54
C SER A 302 -4.42 -24.62 -16.84
N PHE A 303 -3.78 -23.44 -16.74
CA PHE A 303 -3.22 -22.76 -17.91
C PHE A 303 -2.06 -23.54 -18.54
N LEU A 304 -1.19 -24.14 -17.74
CA LEU A 304 -0.08 -24.96 -18.27
C LEU A 304 -0.60 -26.23 -18.97
N LEU A 305 -1.62 -26.87 -18.43
CA LEU A 305 -2.27 -28.03 -19.05
C LEU A 305 -2.94 -27.62 -20.34
N LEU A 306 -3.71 -26.53 -20.37
CA LEU A 306 -4.31 -25.97 -21.56
C LEU A 306 -3.25 -25.67 -22.63
N TRP A 307 -2.09 -25.14 -22.26
CA TRP A 307 -1.00 -24.87 -23.20
C TRP A 307 -0.47 -26.15 -23.85
N ILE A 308 -0.29 -27.23 -23.09
CA ILE A 308 0.10 -28.53 -23.62
C ILE A 308 -0.97 -29.04 -24.59
N LEU A 309 -2.27 -28.98 -24.26
CA LEU A 309 -3.36 -29.42 -25.11
C LEU A 309 -3.43 -28.63 -26.44
N LEU A 310 -3.26 -27.31 -26.36
CA LEU A 310 -3.21 -26.47 -27.57
C LEU A 310 -2.00 -26.79 -28.46
N PHE A 311 -0.83 -27.08 -27.84
CA PHE A 311 0.33 -27.54 -28.61
C PHE A 311 0.10 -28.85 -29.32
N ILE A 312 -0.51 -29.83 -28.63
CA ILE A 312 -0.89 -31.13 -29.22
C ILE A 312 -1.88 -30.93 -30.36
N ARG A 313 -2.95 -30.15 -30.16
CA ARG A 313 -3.97 -29.88 -31.19
C ARG A 313 -3.38 -29.23 -32.43
N ARG A 314 -2.43 -28.30 -32.27
CA ARG A 314 -1.85 -27.57 -33.41
C ARG A 314 -0.83 -28.39 -34.18
N ASN A 315 0.06 -29.08 -33.47
CA ASN A 315 1.21 -29.76 -34.08
C ASN A 315 0.95 -31.27 -34.30
N GLY A 316 0.00 -31.88 -33.56
CA GLY A 316 -0.35 -33.31 -33.73
C GLY A 316 -1.06 -33.63 -35.04
N LYS A 317 -1.81 -32.67 -35.61
CA LYS A 317 -2.45 -32.86 -36.93
C LYS A 317 -1.45 -32.88 -38.09
N ALA A 318 -0.29 -32.25 -37.94
CA ALA A 318 0.77 -32.29 -38.95
C ALA A 318 1.53 -33.62 -38.97
N GLY A 319 1.54 -34.37 -37.82
CA GLY A 319 2.18 -35.71 -37.78
C GLY A 319 1.31 -36.88 -38.15
N ALA A 320 -0.02 -36.68 -38.32
CA ALA A 320 -0.95 -37.72 -38.74
C ALA A 320 -1.15 -37.77 -40.28
N LEU A 321 -0.47 -36.87 -41.00
CA LEU A 321 -0.50 -36.75 -42.47
C LEU A 321 0.87 -37.15 -43.13
N LEU A 322 1.81 -37.63 -42.31
CA LEU A 322 3.06 -38.27 -42.74
C LEU A 322 3.12 -39.69 -42.19
#